data_8d28650d3976c1edccab71fe12de8cfb
#
_entry.id   8d28650d3976c1edccab71fe12de8cfb
#
_cell.length_a   1.000
_cell.length_b   1.000
_cell.length_c   1.000
_cell.angle_alpha   90.00
_cell.angle_beta   90.00
_cell.angle_gamma   90.00
#
_symmetry.space_group_name_H-M   'P 1'
#
loop_
_entity.id
_entity.type
_entity.pdbx_description
1 polymer ?
#
loop_
_entity_poly.entity_id
_entity_poly.type
_entity_poly.pdbx_seq_one_letter_code
_entity_poly.pdbx_strand_id
1 'polypeptide(L)'
;MEQVLNNLDECLKSQLQVWPKAKKAFENLSTVKSRTISSSGLKLQFNPSRIVSTAANISKEGIESRACFLCEETRPAEQIAFNMGNDYELLVNPYPILKEHFTVISHKHQPQSIKVALPMFMNIAKNLKPGYVVFYNGPRSGASAPDHLHLQIGSNDGIPLIDKICENRWNSNSNINTIAPFGFPVTVIKGDNIDDVLSTINSIPIIDGEYEPRINVIACKHCGEVYTAIIKRGKHRPNCYYSSGTDKKLVSPGTLDMCGLIITPREEDFNNLTENDILSVFKEVTPIQPLLQVGITHSDKIEFILNGIFTDGMRHFNGKQCITIKDNALLWQGHIVTSLSLKPTSPECTFTLRNVTIGIGFHWEREEEQIFEGNLIFKIDNNQIWAINEIAVEKYLESVVSSEMKPTAPFEFLKAHAVISRSWVIAQCRSGRHTATQMETAHNETTNNNSDRLIKWYD
;
A
#
# COMPACT_ATOMS: atom_id res chain seq x y z
N MET A 1 18.12 19.28 18.48
CA MET A 1 17.08 18.82 17.56
C MET A 1 15.89 19.78 17.47
N GLU A 2 15.14 20.01 18.53
CA GLU A 2 13.91 20.85 18.50
C GLU A 2 14.16 22.26 17.93
N GLN A 3 15.26 22.92 18.33
CA GLN A 3 15.66 24.21 17.78
C GLN A 3 15.87 24.14 16.25
N VAL A 4 16.46 23.07 15.72
CA VAL A 4 16.68 22.89 14.29
C VAL A 4 15.35 22.67 13.56
N LEU A 5 14.47 21.80 14.09
CA LEU A 5 13.14 21.54 13.52
C LEU A 5 12.23 22.78 13.52
N ASN A 6 12.43 23.67 14.49
CA ASN A 6 11.70 24.94 14.55
C ASN A 6 12.23 26.01 13.59
N ASN A 7 13.41 25.82 13.00
CA ASN A 7 14.08 26.80 12.15
C ASN A 7 14.56 26.21 10.82
N LEU A 8 13.81 25.27 10.23
CA LEU A 8 14.17 24.60 8.96
C LEU A 8 14.36 25.58 7.81
N ASP A 9 13.53 26.62 7.74
CA ASP A 9 13.64 27.71 6.77
C ASP A 9 14.96 28.47 6.90
N GLU A 10 15.42 28.75 8.11
CA GLU A 10 16.73 29.41 8.36
C GLU A 10 17.91 28.47 8.04
N CYS A 11 17.77 27.16 8.32
CA CYS A 11 18.75 26.16 7.93
C CYS A 11 18.90 26.13 6.40
N LEU A 12 17.78 26.13 5.67
CA LEU A 12 17.80 26.17 4.21
C LEU A 12 18.43 27.48 3.70
N LYS A 13 18.00 28.63 4.20
CA LYS A 13 18.56 29.94 3.79
C LYS A 13 20.07 30.00 4.00
N SER A 14 20.55 29.59 5.17
CA SER A 14 21.99 29.60 5.51
C SER A 14 22.77 28.70 4.55
N GLN A 15 22.26 27.53 4.23
CA GLN A 15 22.88 26.62 3.26
C GLN A 15 22.94 27.20 1.87
N LEU A 16 21.86 27.82 1.38
CA LEU A 16 21.79 28.37 0.02
C LEU A 16 22.68 29.60 -0.16
N GLN A 17 23.10 30.27 0.92
CA GLN A 17 24.06 31.37 0.85
C GLN A 17 25.48 30.88 0.56
N VAL A 18 25.86 29.70 1.05
CA VAL A 18 27.25 29.19 0.98
C VAL A 18 27.44 28.09 -0.07
N TRP A 19 26.37 27.50 -0.59
CA TRP A 19 26.43 26.39 -1.55
C TRP A 19 25.74 26.72 -2.87
N PRO A 20 26.46 27.26 -3.88
CA PRO A 20 25.89 27.69 -5.16
C PRO A 20 25.16 26.58 -5.92
N LYS A 21 25.67 25.33 -5.84
CA LYS A 21 25.03 24.17 -6.48
C LYS A 21 23.65 23.91 -5.89
N ALA A 22 23.53 23.90 -4.57
CA ALA A 22 22.23 23.72 -3.89
C ALA A 22 21.30 24.89 -4.19
N LYS A 23 21.79 26.15 -4.14
CA LYS A 23 21.01 27.34 -4.48
C LYS A 23 20.39 27.21 -5.87
N LYS A 24 21.18 26.87 -6.89
CA LYS A 24 20.70 26.66 -8.26
C LYS A 24 19.67 25.53 -8.35
N ALA A 25 19.85 24.45 -7.59
CA ALA A 25 18.89 23.33 -7.57
C ALA A 25 17.52 23.73 -7.02
N PHE A 26 17.49 24.54 -5.95
CA PHE A 26 16.24 25.06 -5.38
C PHE A 26 15.61 26.16 -6.25
N GLU A 27 16.40 27.00 -6.91
CA GLU A 27 15.91 27.95 -7.91
C GLU A 27 15.25 27.20 -9.09
N ASN A 28 15.89 26.15 -9.60
CA ASN A 28 15.32 25.32 -10.67
C ASN A 28 14.02 24.64 -10.25
N LEU A 29 13.85 24.29 -8.97
CA LEU A 29 12.62 23.69 -8.47
C LEU A 29 11.41 24.61 -8.64
N SER A 30 11.59 25.93 -8.61
CA SER A 30 10.52 26.91 -8.87
C SER A 30 9.96 26.84 -10.30
N THR A 31 10.73 26.28 -11.25
CA THR A 31 10.36 26.13 -12.67
C THR A 31 9.88 24.71 -13.02
N VAL A 32 9.84 23.81 -12.05
CA VAL A 32 9.40 22.43 -12.23
C VAL A 32 7.93 22.41 -12.65
N LYS A 33 7.64 21.72 -13.75
CA LYS A 33 6.26 21.53 -14.23
C LYS A 33 5.57 20.47 -13.37
N SER A 34 4.30 20.70 -13.04
CA SER A 34 3.48 19.75 -12.31
C SER A 34 2.09 19.69 -12.93
N ARG A 35 1.49 18.50 -12.96
CA ARG A 35 0.11 18.30 -13.40
C ARG A 35 -0.60 17.22 -12.61
N THR A 36 -1.88 17.38 -12.38
CA THR A 36 -2.76 16.35 -11.81
C THR A 36 -3.26 15.46 -12.95
N ILE A 37 -3.23 14.13 -12.75
CA ILE A 37 -3.56 13.15 -13.79
C ILE A 37 -4.79 12.31 -13.48
N SER A 38 -5.39 12.48 -12.30
CA SER A 38 -6.54 11.68 -11.90
C SER A 38 -7.50 12.42 -11.00
N SER A 39 -8.73 11.90 -10.88
CA SER A 39 -9.72 12.33 -9.91
C SER A 39 -9.31 12.01 -8.46
N SER A 40 -8.46 11.00 -8.27
CA SER A 40 -7.88 10.67 -6.96
C SER A 40 -6.81 11.66 -6.48
N GLY A 41 -6.41 12.61 -7.36
CA GLY A 41 -5.44 13.65 -7.04
C GLY A 41 -3.99 13.27 -7.29
N LEU A 42 -3.71 12.16 -8.01
CA LEU A 42 -2.34 11.79 -8.41
C LEU A 42 -1.69 12.93 -9.21
N LYS A 43 -0.43 13.25 -8.87
CA LYS A 43 0.34 14.35 -9.48
C LYS A 43 1.61 13.82 -10.12
N LEU A 44 1.91 14.30 -11.31
CA LEU A 44 3.22 14.16 -11.95
C LEU A 44 4.02 15.42 -11.73
N GLN A 45 5.32 15.27 -11.44
CA GLN A 45 6.29 16.35 -11.37
C GLN A 45 7.44 16.07 -12.34
N PHE A 46 7.67 16.96 -13.31
CA PHE A 46 8.83 16.90 -14.19
C PHE A 46 10.03 17.53 -13.49
N ASN A 47 10.97 16.74 -13.06
CA ASN A 47 12.17 17.20 -12.36
C ASN A 47 13.43 16.54 -12.94
N PRO A 48 14.08 17.16 -13.96
CA PRO A 48 15.25 16.59 -14.63
C PRO A 48 16.44 16.35 -13.69
N SER A 49 16.58 17.12 -12.62
CA SER A 49 17.68 16.97 -11.66
C SER A 49 17.65 15.62 -10.92
N ARG A 50 16.48 14.96 -10.91
CA ARG A 50 16.29 13.65 -10.27
C ARG A 50 16.80 12.47 -11.08
N ILE A 51 17.30 12.68 -12.31
CA ILE A 51 17.85 11.61 -13.14
C ILE A 51 18.94 10.81 -12.41
N VAL A 52 19.81 11.49 -11.65
CA VAL A 52 20.91 10.87 -10.90
C VAL A 52 20.41 9.90 -9.85
N SER A 53 19.41 10.29 -9.05
CA SER A 53 18.86 9.44 -7.99
C SER A 53 17.91 8.37 -8.52
N THR A 54 17.10 8.69 -9.55
CA THR A 54 16.20 7.72 -10.19
C THR A 54 16.99 6.60 -10.88
N ALA A 55 18.13 6.94 -11.53
CA ALA A 55 18.99 5.99 -12.21
C ALA A 55 20.09 5.39 -11.30
N ALA A 56 20.10 5.67 -9.99
CA ALA A 56 21.14 5.19 -9.09
C ALA A 56 21.30 3.65 -9.16
N ASN A 57 22.56 3.22 -9.26
CA ASN A 57 22.89 1.80 -9.16
C ASN A 57 22.94 1.38 -7.69
N ILE A 58 21.97 0.57 -7.30
CA ILE A 58 21.79 0.05 -5.94
C ILE A 58 22.09 -1.46 -5.86
N SER A 59 22.77 -2.04 -6.88
CA SER A 59 23.29 -3.39 -6.76
C SER A 59 24.40 -3.43 -5.69
N LYS A 60 24.68 -4.62 -5.17
CA LYS A 60 25.73 -4.79 -4.17
C LYS A 60 27.06 -4.27 -4.69
N GLU A 61 27.42 -4.65 -5.91
CA GLU A 61 28.65 -4.22 -6.60
C GLU A 61 28.66 -2.70 -6.84
N GLY A 62 27.51 -2.12 -7.20
CA GLY A 62 27.38 -0.67 -7.43
C GLY A 62 27.56 0.14 -6.14
N ILE A 63 27.11 -0.39 -4.99
CA ILE A 63 27.28 0.24 -3.68
C ILE A 63 28.74 0.11 -3.22
N GLU A 64 29.33 -1.08 -3.29
CA GLU A 64 30.70 -1.35 -2.86
C GLU A 64 31.75 -0.60 -3.70
N SER A 65 31.44 -0.27 -4.96
CA SER A 65 32.35 0.44 -5.89
C SER A 65 32.37 1.96 -5.74
N ARG A 66 31.48 2.55 -4.91
CA ARG A 66 31.38 4.00 -4.71
C ARG A 66 31.67 4.43 -3.27
N ALA A 67 32.24 5.61 -3.12
CA ALA A 67 32.27 6.27 -1.83
C ALA A 67 30.84 6.68 -1.40
N CYS A 68 30.52 6.55 -0.12
CA CYS A 68 29.23 6.96 0.41
C CYS A 68 29.11 8.49 0.43
N PHE A 69 28.20 9.04 -0.34
CA PHE A 69 28.02 10.50 -0.47
C PHE A 69 27.31 11.16 0.74
N LEU A 70 26.94 10.38 1.76
CA LEU A 70 26.38 10.86 3.02
C LEU A 70 27.42 10.92 4.15
N CYS A 71 28.55 10.23 4.02
CA CYS A 71 29.61 10.30 5.01
C CYS A 71 30.33 11.66 4.98
N GLU A 72 30.77 12.14 6.14
CA GLU A 72 31.40 13.45 6.32
C GLU A 72 32.59 13.65 5.38
N GLU A 73 33.44 12.62 5.22
CA GLU A 73 34.67 12.67 4.43
C GLU A 73 34.44 12.84 2.92
N THR A 74 33.21 12.58 2.45
CA THR A 74 32.88 12.61 1.01
C THR A 74 31.88 13.67 0.64
N ARG A 75 31.34 14.38 1.63
CA ARG A 75 30.41 15.50 1.42
C ARG A 75 31.14 16.74 0.88
N PRO A 76 30.47 17.55 0.06
CA PRO A 76 31.00 18.88 -0.30
C PRO A 76 31.30 19.73 0.92
N ALA A 77 32.44 20.42 0.91
CA ALA A 77 32.84 21.29 2.04
C ALA A 77 31.83 22.41 2.34
N GLU A 78 31.04 22.81 1.34
CA GLU A 78 29.99 23.82 1.47
C GLU A 78 28.70 23.29 2.12
N GLN A 79 28.55 21.98 2.25
CA GLN A 79 27.34 21.40 2.83
C GLN A 79 27.35 21.51 4.36
N ILE A 80 26.52 22.39 4.88
CA ILE A 80 26.39 22.61 6.33
C ILE A 80 25.66 21.41 6.94
N ALA A 81 26.21 20.88 8.04
CA ALA A 81 25.58 19.88 8.88
C ALA A 81 24.98 20.53 10.13
N PHE A 82 23.67 20.41 10.31
CA PHE A 82 22.98 20.93 11.49
C PHE A 82 22.76 19.79 12.48
N ASN A 83 23.21 19.97 13.72
CA ASN A 83 23.18 18.94 14.75
C ASN A 83 21.72 18.59 15.16
N MET A 84 21.36 17.31 15.03
CA MET A 84 20.05 16.76 15.41
C MET A 84 20.09 15.94 16.71
N GLY A 85 21.19 15.99 17.44
CA GLY A 85 21.48 15.19 18.63
C GLY A 85 22.71 14.32 18.44
N ASN A 86 23.02 13.45 19.40
CA ASN A 86 24.30 12.78 19.47
C ASN A 86 24.61 11.85 18.29
N ASP A 87 23.60 11.37 17.57
CA ASP A 87 23.76 10.34 16.54
C ASP A 87 23.31 10.78 15.14
N TYR A 88 22.79 12.00 14.98
CA TYR A 88 22.18 12.45 13.71
C TYR A 88 22.50 13.90 13.37
N GLU A 89 22.56 14.17 12.06
CA GLU A 89 22.69 15.50 11.46
C GLU A 89 21.61 15.75 10.42
N LEU A 90 21.21 17.01 10.26
CA LEU A 90 20.34 17.47 9.18
C LEU A 90 21.18 18.12 8.08
N LEU A 91 21.02 17.67 6.85
CA LEU A 91 21.64 18.21 5.65
C LEU A 91 20.57 18.75 4.70
N VAL A 92 20.84 19.83 3.99
CA VAL A 92 19.98 20.22 2.87
C VAL A 92 20.17 19.26 1.70
N ASN A 93 19.06 18.74 1.14
CA ASN A 93 19.12 17.81 0.01
C ASN A 93 19.50 18.54 -1.29
N PRO A 94 20.62 18.18 -1.95
CA PRO A 94 21.08 18.89 -3.17
C PRO A 94 20.25 18.58 -4.43
N TYR A 95 19.31 17.64 -4.35
CA TYR A 95 18.39 17.26 -5.42
C TYR A 95 16.94 17.37 -4.94
N PRO A 96 16.44 18.59 -4.65
CA PRO A 96 15.16 18.76 -4.00
C PRO A 96 14.00 18.31 -4.90
N ILE A 97 12.96 17.77 -4.25
CA ILE A 97 11.64 17.47 -4.83
C ILE A 97 10.60 18.44 -4.27
N LEU A 98 10.76 18.78 -3.00
CA LEU A 98 9.87 19.64 -2.22
C LEU A 98 10.52 21.02 -2.05
N LYS A 99 9.71 22.06 -1.82
CA LYS A 99 10.18 23.44 -1.68
C LYS A 99 11.25 23.60 -0.57
N GLU A 100 11.08 22.81 0.47
CA GLU A 100 12.08 22.62 1.52
C GLU A 100 12.32 21.12 1.60
N HIS A 101 13.58 20.70 1.48
CA HIS A 101 13.92 19.28 1.39
C HIS A 101 15.26 19.02 2.06
N PHE A 102 15.24 18.18 3.08
CA PHE A 102 16.38 17.86 3.93
C PHE A 102 16.57 16.34 4.02
N THR A 103 17.77 15.95 4.41
CA THR A 103 18.14 14.57 4.72
C THR A 103 18.70 14.52 6.14
N VAL A 104 18.09 13.73 7.02
CA VAL A 104 18.59 13.45 8.36
C VAL A 104 19.41 12.19 8.30
N ILE A 105 20.71 12.27 8.53
CA ILE A 105 21.65 11.15 8.40
C ILE A 105 22.15 10.70 9.77
N SER A 106 22.44 9.40 9.88
CA SER A 106 23.21 8.87 11.02
C SER A 106 24.68 9.28 10.91
N HIS A 107 25.34 9.65 12.01
CA HIS A 107 26.79 9.85 12.02
C HIS A 107 27.55 8.55 11.67
N LYS A 108 27.01 7.40 12.06
CA LYS A 108 27.60 6.10 11.73
C LYS A 108 27.19 5.68 10.32
N HIS A 109 28.18 5.29 9.54
CA HIS A 109 27.90 4.56 8.29
C HIS A 109 27.34 3.17 8.62
N GLN A 110 26.03 3.03 8.51
CA GLN A 110 25.30 1.81 8.80
C GLN A 110 24.14 1.65 7.82
N PRO A 111 23.74 0.42 7.49
CA PRO A 111 22.68 0.18 6.53
C PRO A 111 21.34 0.83 6.92
N GLN A 112 20.57 1.15 5.91
CA GLN A 112 19.20 1.66 6.06
C GLN A 112 18.34 0.67 6.86
N SER A 113 17.80 1.09 8.00
CA SER A 113 16.94 0.27 8.85
C SER A 113 15.89 1.13 9.56
N ILE A 114 14.61 0.85 9.29
CA ILE A 114 13.52 1.58 9.96
C ILE A 114 13.50 1.31 11.46
N LYS A 115 13.80 0.09 11.90
CA LYS A 115 13.80 -0.24 13.33
C LYS A 115 14.82 0.57 14.12
N VAL A 116 15.99 0.82 13.51
CA VAL A 116 17.04 1.67 14.10
C VAL A 116 16.64 3.15 14.04
N ALA A 117 16.05 3.59 12.93
CA ALA A 117 15.65 4.98 12.71
C ALA A 117 14.36 5.38 13.45
N LEU A 118 13.50 4.42 13.85
CA LEU A 118 12.15 4.67 14.32
C LEU A 118 12.08 5.63 15.53
N PRO A 119 12.94 5.54 16.55
CA PRO A 119 12.93 6.50 17.64
C PRO A 119 13.17 7.96 17.16
N MET A 120 14.14 8.17 16.25
CA MET A 120 14.40 9.48 15.65
C MET A 120 13.26 9.91 14.73
N PHE A 121 12.72 8.99 13.89
CA PHE A 121 11.59 9.25 13.01
C PHE A 121 10.37 9.75 13.78
N MET A 122 9.97 9.05 14.84
CA MET A 122 8.82 9.44 15.67
C MET A 122 9.07 10.73 16.45
N ASN A 123 10.30 10.92 16.94
CA ASN A 123 10.67 12.17 17.62
C ASN A 123 10.61 13.37 16.65
N ILE A 124 11.05 13.21 15.42
CA ILE A 124 10.90 14.23 14.38
C ILE A 124 9.41 14.47 14.10
N ALA A 125 8.63 13.42 13.84
CA ALA A 125 7.21 13.54 13.52
C ALA A 125 6.42 14.30 14.59
N LYS A 126 6.73 14.05 15.86
CA LYS A 126 6.12 14.72 17.02
C LYS A 126 6.46 16.22 17.10
N ASN A 127 7.70 16.60 16.76
CA ASN A 127 8.21 17.95 16.93
C ASN A 127 8.19 18.80 15.64
N LEU A 128 7.84 18.21 14.48
CA LEU A 128 7.65 18.99 13.25
C LEU A 128 6.49 19.97 13.37
N LYS A 129 6.67 21.14 12.77
CA LYS A 129 5.59 22.10 12.55
C LYS A 129 4.57 21.52 11.56
N PRO A 130 3.29 21.91 11.66
CA PRO A 130 2.34 21.68 10.56
C PRO A 130 2.90 22.22 9.24
N GLY A 131 2.62 21.52 8.15
CA GLY A 131 3.16 21.87 6.82
C GLY A 131 4.43 21.13 6.44
N TYR A 132 4.94 20.24 7.30
CA TYR A 132 6.08 19.39 7.02
C TYR A 132 5.75 17.91 7.17
N VAL A 133 6.56 17.07 6.52
CA VAL A 133 6.57 15.61 6.65
C VAL A 133 7.96 15.10 6.96
N VAL A 134 8.04 14.00 7.68
CA VAL A 134 9.23 13.13 7.74
C VAL A 134 8.93 11.84 7.02
N PHE A 135 9.88 11.33 6.23
CA PHE A 135 9.68 10.10 5.49
C PHE A 135 10.92 9.24 5.37
N TYR A 136 10.68 7.96 5.13
CA TYR A 136 11.68 6.90 5.07
C TYR A 136 11.49 6.06 3.81
N ASN A 137 12.59 5.85 3.09
CA ASN A 137 12.68 4.89 2.01
C ASN A 137 13.44 3.64 2.50
N GLY A 138 12.79 2.49 2.48
CA GLY A 138 13.47 1.22 2.78
C GLY A 138 14.55 0.90 1.74
N PRO A 139 15.55 0.05 2.07
CA PRO A 139 16.70 -0.25 1.20
C PRO A 139 16.29 -0.85 -0.15
N ARG A 140 15.18 -1.59 -0.19
CA ARG A 140 14.57 -2.14 -1.42
C ARG A 140 13.26 -1.44 -1.79
N SER A 141 13.06 -0.21 -1.32
CA SER A 141 11.82 0.55 -1.46
C SER A 141 12.06 2.03 -1.81
N GLY A 142 13.03 2.30 -2.69
CA GLY A 142 13.33 3.63 -3.22
C GLY A 142 14.49 4.36 -2.55
N ALA A 143 15.21 3.77 -1.59
CA ALA A 143 16.45 4.37 -1.08
C ALA A 143 17.53 4.40 -2.16
N SER A 144 18.16 5.59 -2.36
CA SER A 144 19.31 5.76 -3.26
C SER A 144 20.66 5.50 -2.55
N ALA A 145 20.67 5.54 -1.23
CA ALA A 145 21.81 5.20 -0.36
C ALA A 145 21.36 4.15 0.67
N PRO A 146 21.12 2.89 0.27
CA PRO A 146 20.68 1.85 1.20
C PRO A 146 21.77 1.41 2.18
N ASP A 147 22.99 1.80 1.95
CA ASP A 147 24.19 1.58 2.74
C ASP A 147 24.38 2.57 3.89
N HIS A 148 23.64 3.69 3.91
CA HIS A 148 23.76 4.70 4.96
C HIS A 148 22.39 5.11 5.50
N LEU A 149 22.17 4.88 6.79
CA LEU A 149 20.91 5.19 7.47
C LEU A 149 20.55 6.67 7.39
N HIS A 150 19.40 6.95 6.78
CA HIS A 150 18.91 8.31 6.65
C HIS A 150 17.38 8.37 6.62
N LEU A 151 16.86 9.48 7.09
CA LEU A 151 15.47 9.93 6.95
C LEU A 151 15.44 11.17 6.06
N GLN A 152 14.27 11.57 5.64
CA GLN A 152 14.09 12.82 4.89
C GLN A 152 12.99 13.66 5.54
N ILE A 153 13.15 14.99 5.48
CA ILE A 153 12.15 15.97 5.92
C ILE A 153 11.87 16.90 4.75
N GLY A 154 10.61 17.28 4.58
CA GLY A 154 10.27 18.30 3.58
C GLY A 154 8.91 18.94 3.80
N SER A 155 8.64 20.00 3.04
CA SER A 155 7.31 20.62 3.00
C SER A 155 6.28 19.59 2.48
N ASN A 156 5.08 19.60 3.04
CA ASN A 156 4.03 18.65 2.64
C ASN A 156 3.20 19.14 1.42
N ASP A 157 3.50 20.31 0.91
CA ASP A 157 2.78 20.92 -0.22
C ASP A 157 2.77 19.99 -1.43
N GLY A 158 1.57 19.63 -1.84
CA GLY A 158 1.37 18.86 -3.07
C GLY A 158 1.60 17.35 -2.95
N ILE A 159 1.65 16.79 -1.72
CA ILE A 159 1.69 15.34 -1.48
C ILE A 159 0.27 14.80 -1.30
N PRO A 160 -0.33 14.15 -2.32
CA PRO A 160 -1.77 13.81 -2.30
C PRO A 160 -2.20 12.91 -1.15
N LEU A 161 -1.34 11.96 -0.71
CA LEU A 161 -1.67 11.09 0.42
C LEU A 161 -1.90 11.86 1.72
N ILE A 162 -1.14 12.95 1.94
CA ILE A 162 -1.28 13.77 3.15
C ILE A 162 -2.66 14.46 3.15
N ASP A 163 -3.10 14.98 2.00
CA ASP A 163 -4.44 15.56 1.88
C ASP A 163 -5.52 14.51 2.21
N LYS A 164 -5.37 13.28 1.68
CA LYS A 164 -6.30 12.17 1.95
C LYS A 164 -6.32 11.74 3.42
N ILE A 165 -5.17 11.75 4.10
CA ILE A 165 -5.08 11.48 5.54
C ILE A 165 -5.82 12.55 6.34
N CYS A 166 -5.63 13.83 5.98
CA CYS A 166 -6.26 14.95 6.67
C CYS A 166 -7.77 15.04 6.43
N GLU A 167 -8.25 14.62 5.25
CA GLU A 167 -9.68 14.61 4.88
C GLU A 167 -10.45 13.42 5.50
N ASN A 168 -9.75 12.35 5.90
CA ASN A 168 -10.39 11.12 6.35
C ASN A 168 -11.08 11.28 7.70
N ARG A 169 -12.29 10.71 7.81
CA ARG A 169 -13.00 10.61 9.10
C ARG A 169 -12.45 9.40 9.85
N TRP A 170 -11.59 9.67 10.82
CA TRP A 170 -10.98 8.64 11.66
C TRP A 170 -12.01 8.03 12.60
N ASN A 171 -12.10 6.69 12.60
CA ASN A 171 -12.94 5.98 13.55
C ASN A 171 -12.41 6.25 14.96
N SER A 172 -13.27 6.74 15.86
CA SER A 172 -12.90 7.07 17.25
C SER A 172 -12.44 5.87 18.07
N ASN A 173 -12.73 4.65 17.62
CA ASN A 173 -12.46 3.41 18.35
C ASN A 173 -11.14 2.73 17.96
N SER A 174 -10.40 3.23 16.97
CA SER A 174 -9.12 2.64 16.53
C SER A 174 -8.11 3.71 16.16
N ASN A 175 -6.89 3.57 16.67
CA ASN A 175 -5.76 4.39 16.25
C ASN A 175 -5.14 3.93 14.93
N ILE A 176 -5.48 2.72 14.44
CA ILE A 176 -4.95 2.13 13.21
C ILE A 176 -6.09 1.98 12.22
N ASN A 177 -5.89 2.50 11.02
CA ASN A 177 -6.84 2.41 9.93
C ASN A 177 -6.13 2.07 8.61
N THR A 178 -6.85 1.50 7.64
CA THR A 178 -6.34 1.22 6.31
C THR A 178 -7.15 2.02 5.29
N ILE A 179 -6.46 2.80 4.47
CA ILE A 179 -7.04 3.53 3.34
C ILE A 179 -6.40 3.05 2.04
N ALA A 180 -7.09 3.23 0.92
CA ALA A 180 -6.58 2.79 -0.39
C ALA A 180 -6.78 3.87 -1.48
N PRO A 181 -6.26 5.10 -1.29
CA PRO A 181 -6.58 6.22 -2.17
C PRO A 181 -6.07 6.06 -3.60
N PHE A 182 -5.07 5.19 -3.81
CA PHE A 182 -4.41 4.96 -5.11
C PHE A 182 -4.47 3.49 -5.55
N GLY A 183 -5.47 2.74 -5.07
CA GLY A 183 -5.69 1.34 -5.48
C GLY A 183 -4.81 0.31 -4.75
N PHE A 184 -4.04 0.71 -3.73
CA PHE A 184 -3.30 -0.19 -2.85
C PHE A 184 -3.48 0.23 -1.38
N PRO A 185 -3.41 -0.72 -0.43
CA PRO A 185 -3.62 -0.44 0.98
C PRO A 185 -2.45 0.34 1.59
N VAL A 186 -2.80 1.37 2.34
CA VAL A 186 -1.91 2.18 3.18
C VAL A 186 -2.39 2.08 4.62
N THR A 187 -1.58 1.55 5.51
CA THR A 187 -1.90 1.53 6.93
C THR A 187 -1.54 2.87 7.55
N VAL A 188 -2.50 3.55 8.16
CA VAL A 188 -2.30 4.84 8.82
C VAL A 188 -2.54 4.68 10.31
N ILE A 189 -1.59 5.17 11.10
CA ILE A 189 -1.60 5.14 12.56
C ILE A 189 -1.74 6.56 13.05
N LYS A 190 -2.75 6.83 13.86
CA LYS A 190 -2.98 8.10 14.55
C LYS A 190 -2.36 8.07 15.93
N GLY A 191 -1.61 9.07 16.28
CA GLY A 191 -0.91 9.21 17.55
C GLY A 191 0.61 9.07 17.43
N ASP A 192 1.31 9.27 18.53
CA ASP A 192 2.77 9.28 18.61
C ASP A 192 3.34 8.04 19.35
N ASN A 193 2.53 7.01 19.55
CA ASN A 193 2.95 5.77 20.19
C ASN A 193 3.85 4.96 19.24
N ILE A 194 5.11 4.83 19.60
CA ILE A 194 6.13 4.12 18.83
C ILE A 194 5.83 2.61 18.73
N ASP A 195 5.20 2.02 19.76
CA ASP A 195 4.90 0.58 19.80
C ASP A 195 3.82 0.21 18.78
N ASP A 196 2.85 1.07 18.52
CA ASP A 196 1.82 0.85 17.50
C ASP A 196 2.47 0.82 16.09
N VAL A 197 3.40 1.73 15.82
CA VAL A 197 4.15 1.77 14.56
C VAL A 197 5.07 0.56 14.44
N LEU A 198 5.81 0.24 15.50
CA LEU A 198 6.73 -0.90 15.52
C LEU A 198 6.01 -2.23 15.37
N SER A 199 4.89 -2.43 16.06
CA SER A 199 4.07 -3.66 15.94
C SER A 199 3.53 -3.83 14.53
N THR A 200 3.07 -2.76 13.91
CA THR A 200 2.61 -2.76 12.52
C THR A 200 3.75 -3.13 11.56
N ILE A 201 4.93 -2.54 11.71
CA ILE A 201 6.11 -2.88 10.89
C ILE A 201 6.51 -4.35 11.09
N ASN A 202 6.52 -4.84 12.32
CA ASN A 202 6.87 -6.22 12.65
C ASN A 202 5.87 -7.25 12.09
N SER A 203 4.64 -6.85 11.82
CA SER A 203 3.64 -7.71 11.17
C SER A 203 3.89 -7.94 9.68
N ILE A 204 4.78 -7.14 9.06
CA ILE A 204 5.08 -7.24 7.64
C ILE A 204 6.20 -8.28 7.43
N PRO A 205 5.99 -9.30 6.59
CA PRO A 205 7.00 -10.31 6.32
C PRO A 205 8.30 -9.72 5.75
N ILE A 206 9.43 -10.23 6.21
CA ILE A 206 10.74 -9.95 5.62
C ILE A 206 11.00 -11.01 4.55
N ILE A 207 11.43 -10.59 3.37
CA ILE A 207 11.76 -11.49 2.27
C ILE A 207 13.10 -12.17 2.56
N ASP A 208 13.21 -13.44 2.22
CA ASP A 208 14.46 -14.20 2.44
C ASP A 208 15.69 -13.49 1.87
N GLY A 209 16.72 -13.38 2.68
CA GLY A 209 17.96 -12.67 2.35
C GLY A 209 17.90 -11.14 2.56
N GLU A 210 16.79 -10.60 3.03
CA GLU A 210 16.67 -9.20 3.45
C GLU A 210 16.64 -9.09 4.98
N TYR A 211 17.00 -7.93 5.52
CA TYR A 211 17.10 -7.72 6.97
C TYR A 211 15.96 -6.84 7.52
N GLU A 212 15.15 -6.26 6.64
CA GLU A 212 13.93 -5.54 7.02
C GLU A 212 12.82 -5.72 5.98
N PRO A 213 11.55 -5.47 6.34
CA PRO A 213 10.45 -5.53 5.38
C PRO A 213 10.58 -4.42 4.33
N ARG A 214 10.11 -4.70 3.12
CA ARG A 214 10.03 -3.69 2.07
C ARG A 214 8.90 -2.72 2.35
N ILE A 215 9.23 -1.50 2.77
CA ILE A 215 8.28 -0.47 3.15
C ILE A 215 8.72 0.93 2.74
N ASN A 216 7.73 1.80 2.61
CA ASN A 216 7.89 3.25 2.71
C ASN A 216 7.08 3.73 3.91
N VAL A 217 7.61 4.70 4.63
CA VAL A 217 6.94 5.30 5.80
C VAL A 217 6.94 6.81 5.66
N ILE A 218 5.82 7.46 5.96
CA ILE A 218 5.71 8.92 5.99
C ILE A 218 4.88 9.33 7.20
N ALA A 219 5.26 10.42 7.85
CA ALA A 219 4.46 10.99 8.93
C ALA A 219 4.32 12.50 8.77
N CYS A 220 3.16 12.99 9.20
CA CYS A 220 2.84 14.42 9.29
C CYS A 220 2.14 14.73 10.61
N LYS A 221 2.10 16.03 10.95
CA LYS A 221 1.31 16.53 12.07
C LYS A 221 0.11 17.32 11.54
N HIS A 222 -1.09 16.95 11.96
CA HIS A 222 -2.33 17.62 11.58
C HIS A 222 -3.26 17.75 12.80
N CYS A 223 -3.82 18.95 13.04
CA CYS A 223 -4.69 19.25 14.18
C CYS A 223 -4.12 18.81 15.54
N GLY A 224 -2.80 18.93 15.72
CA GLY A 224 -2.10 18.55 16.96
C GLY A 224 -1.72 17.08 17.07
N GLU A 225 -2.23 16.22 16.22
CA GLU A 225 -1.99 14.77 16.20
C GLU A 225 -0.94 14.39 15.15
N VAL A 226 -0.18 13.34 15.45
CA VAL A 226 0.75 12.70 14.49
C VAL A 226 -0.01 11.64 13.71
N TYR A 227 0.21 11.58 12.40
CA TYR A 227 -0.29 10.51 11.52
C TYR A 227 0.90 9.87 10.82
N THR A 228 1.07 8.58 11.01
CA THR A 228 2.13 7.78 10.38
C THR A 228 1.51 6.82 9.38
N ALA A 229 1.85 6.96 8.10
CA ALA A 229 1.42 6.07 7.04
C ALA A 229 2.53 5.07 6.68
N ILE A 230 2.20 3.78 6.65
CA ILE A 230 3.08 2.68 6.29
C ILE A 230 2.56 2.07 4.99
N ILE A 231 3.42 2.04 3.97
CA ILE A 231 3.15 1.51 2.64
C ILE A 231 3.99 0.26 2.45
N LYS A 232 3.35 -0.89 2.29
CA LYS A 232 4.03 -2.16 1.98
C LYS A 232 4.52 -2.14 0.54
N ARG A 233 5.73 -2.64 0.30
CA ARG A 233 6.35 -2.70 -1.02
C ARG A 233 6.63 -4.15 -1.43
N GLY A 234 6.48 -4.42 -2.72
CA GLY A 234 6.83 -5.68 -3.35
C GLY A 234 8.17 -5.57 -4.10
N LYS A 235 8.17 -4.88 -5.22
CA LYS A 235 9.38 -4.63 -6.03
C LYS A 235 9.96 -3.25 -5.74
N HIS A 236 11.27 -3.10 -5.93
CA HIS A 236 11.93 -1.79 -5.89
C HIS A 236 11.50 -0.93 -7.09
N ARG A 237 11.54 -1.50 -8.30
CA ARG A 237 11.23 -0.83 -9.57
C ARG A 237 10.26 -1.67 -10.41
N PRO A 238 9.37 -1.02 -11.17
CA PRO A 238 8.47 -1.72 -12.09
C PRO A 238 9.21 -2.24 -13.33
N ASN A 239 8.58 -3.15 -14.08
CA ASN A 239 9.18 -3.73 -15.29
C ASN A 239 9.43 -2.67 -16.37
N CYS A 240 8.54 -1.70 -16.51
CA CYS A 240 8.69 -0.59 -17.48
C CYS A 240 9.97 0.23 -17.28
N TYR A 241 10.56 0.24 -16.07
CA TYR A 241 11.85 0.85 -15.81
C TYR A 241 13.00 0.19 -16.61
N TYR A 242 12.94 -1.14 -16.76
CA TYR A 242 13.97 -1.94 -17.44
C TYR A 242 13.68 -2.15 -18.94
N SER A 243 12.48 -1.79 -19.41
CA SER A 243 12.09 -1.91 -20.82
C SER A 243 12.96 -1.02 -21.72
N SER A 244 12.81 -1.18 -23.02
CA SER A 244 13.48 -0.37 -24.06
C SER A 244 12.45 0.32 -24.96
N GLY A 245 12.88 1.30 -25.73
CA GLY A 245 12.02 2.03 -26.67
C GLY A 245 10.87 2.77 -25.98
N THR A 246 9.72 2.77 -26.60
CA THR A 246 8.49 3.45 -26.13
C THR A 246 7.91 2.88 -24.85
N ASP A 247 8.20 1.61 -24.54
CA ASP A 247 7.71 0.94 -23.33
C ASP A 247 8.51 1.32 -22.08
N LYS A 248 9.66 1.93 -22.28
CA LYS A 248 10.49 2.40 -21.17
C LYS A 248 9.87 3.60 -20.48
N LYS A 249 9.58 3.48 -19.20
CA LYS A 249 9.15 4.56 -18.32
C LYS A 249 10.18 4.69 -17.19
N LEU A 250 10.86 5.83 -17.08
CA LEU A 250 11.90 6.01 -16.07
C LEU A 250 11.28 6.45 -14.73
N VAL A 251 10.49 5.54 -14.14
CA VAL A 251 9.85 5.73 -12.83
C VAL A 251 10.44 4.73 -11.84
N SER A 252 11.00 5.23 -10.74
CA SER A 252 11.59 4.43 -9.66
C SER A 252 10.97 4.84 -8.33
N PRO A 253 9.79 4.27 -7.97
CA PRO A 253 8.98 4.80 -6.89
C PRO A 253 9.66 4.73 -5.52
N GLY A 254 9.83 5.90 -4.89
CA GLY A 254 10.13 6.08 -3.48
C GLY A 254 8.88 6.51 -2.70
N THR A 255 9.07 6.96 -1.46
CA THR A 255 7.96 7.32 -0.57
C THR A 255 7.05 8.40 -1.16
N LEU A 256 7.60 9.46 -1.75
CA LEU A 256 6.80 10.54 -2.31
C LEU A 256 5.97 10.07 -3.51
N ASP A 257 6.55 9.20 -4.37
CA ASP A 257 5.82 8.62 -5.49
C ASP A 257 4.66 7.75 -5.00
N MET A 258 4.92 6.90 -4.00
CA MET A 258 3.89 6.07 -3.38
C MET A 258 2.83 6.89 -2.64
N CYS A 259 3.15 8.12 -2.26
CA CYS A 259 2.20 9.09 -1.70
C CYS A 259 1.44 9.89 -2.76
N GLY A 260 1.58 9.52 -4.04
CA GLY A 260 0.84 10.13 -5.16
C GLY A 260 1.51 11.32 -5.83
N LEU A 261 2.74 11.70 -5.41
CA LEU A 261 3.57 12.69 -6.09
C LEU A 261 4.66 11.98 -6.90
N ILE A 262 4.36 11.63 -8.14
CA ILE A 262 5.23 10.85 -9.02
C ILE A 262 6.27 11.75 -9.69
N ILE A 263 7.54 11.40 -9.51
CA ILE A 263 8.65 12.17 -10.04
C ILE A 263 9.14 11.57 -11.36
N THR A 264 9.08 12.36 -12.42
CA THR A 264 9.54 12.00 -13.77
C THR A 264 10.78 12.83 -14.14
N PRO A 265 11.96 12.21 -14.30
CA PRO A 265 13.16 12.94 -14.72
C PRO A 265 13.22 13.21 -16.23
N ARG A 266 12.39 12.52 -17.04
CA ARG A 266 12.30 12.73 -18.48
C ARG A 266 11.02 13.47 -18.83
N GLU A 267 11.10 14.44 -19.73
CA GLU A 267 9.95 15.21 -20.20
C GLU A 267 8.96 14.33 -20.98
N GLU A 268 9.47 13.34 -21.70
CA GLU A 268 8.66 12.34 -22.40
C GLU A 268 7.72 11.59 -21.43
N ASP A 269 8.26 11.10 -20.30
CA ASP A 269 7.45 10.42 -19.28
C ASP A 269 6.43 11.38 -18.66
N PHE A 270 6.84 12.62 -18.36
CA PHE A 270 5.92 13.62 -17.82
C PHE A 270 4.73 13.89 -18.76
N ASN A 271 4.98 13.98 -20.07
CA ASN A 271 3.92 14.29 -21.05
C ASN A 271 3.00 13.09 -21.33
N ASN A 272 3.54 11.86 -21.36
CA ASN A 272 2.85 10.69 -21.89
C ASN A 272 2.27 9.76 -20.81
N LEU A 273 2.75 9.80 -19.55
CA LEU A 273 2.21 8.94 -18.50
C LEU A 273 0.77 9.29 -18.20
N THR A 274 -0.06 8.26 -18.22
CA THR A 274 -1.47 8.31 -17.86
C THR A 274 -1.72 7.84 -16.42
N GLU A 275 -2.93 8.03 -15.90
CA GLU A 275 -3.36 7.45 -14.63
C GLU A 275 -3.21 5.93 -14.63
N ASN A 276 -3.62 5.25 -15.70
CA ASN A 276 -3.53 3.80 -15.83
C ASN A 276 -2.08 3.30 -15.80
N ASP A 277 -1.14 4.03 -16.41
CA ASP A 277 0.29 3.69 -16.32
C ASP A 277 0.77 3.72 -14.87
N ILE A 278 0.41 4.76 -14.11
CA ILE A 278 0.81 4.91 -12.71
C ILE A 278 0.14 3.86 -11.81
N LEU A 279 -1.15 3.58 -12.01
CA LEU A 279 -1.84 2.50 -11.28
C LEU A 279 -1.21 1.13 -11.58
N SER A 280 -0.77 0.88 -12.82
CA SER A 280 -0.03 -0.33 -13.18
C SER A 280 1.33 -0.39 -12.49
N VAL A 281 2.06 0.72 -12.43
CA VAL A 281 3.32 0.83 -11.65
C VAL A 281 3.06 0.51 -10.18
N PHE A 282 2.04 1.10 -9.56
CA PHE A 282 1.71 0.85 -8.16
C PHE A 282 1.35 -0.61 -7.90
N LYS A 283 0.50 -1.20 -8.75
CA LYS A 283 0.14 -2.62 -8.68
C LYS A 283 1.38 -3.53 -8.73
N GLU A 284 2.38 -3.16 -9.51
CA GLU A 284 3.59 -3.96 -9.68
C GLU A 284 4.59 -3.81 -8.52
N VAL A 285 4.70 -2.61 -7.94
CA VAL A 285 5.67 -2.32 -6.87
C VAL A 285 5.10 -2.47 -5.46
N THR A 286 3.80 -2.71 -5.30
CA THR A 286 3.18 -3.11 -4.03
C THR A 286 3.11 -4.64 -3.95
N PRO A 287 3.04 -5.24 -2.76
CA PRO A 287 2.82 -6.67 -2.65
C PRO A 287 1.52 -7.05 -3.34
N ILE A 288 1.56 -8.06 -4.19
CA ILE A 288 0.35 -8.69 -4.67
C ILE A 288 -0.30 -9.31 -3.43
N GLN A 289 -1.46 -8.78 -3.02
CA GLN A 289 -2.31 -9.51 -2.10
C GLN A 289 -3.01 -10.58 -2.93
N PRO A 290 -2.73 -11.86 -2.69
CA PRO A 290 -3.43 -12.90 -3.42
C PRO A 290 -4.91 -12.77 -3.13
N LEU A 291 -5.72 -12.74 -4.20
CA LEU A 291 -7.17 -12.76 -4.10
C LEU A 291 -7.65 -14.20 -4.12
N LEU A 292 -8.60 -14.49 -3.25
CA LEU A 292 -9.35 -15.75 -3.26
C LEU A 292 -10.69 -15.51 -3.92
N GLN A 293 -11.13 -16.47 -4.75
CA GLN A 293 -12.53 -16.57 -5.16
C GLN A 293 -13.18 -17.69 -4.35
N VAL A 294 -14.06 -17.30 -3.45
CA VAL A 294 -14.75 -18.20 -2.51
C VAL A 294 -16.20 -18.32 -2.98
N GLY A 295 -16.62 -19.48 -3.43
CA GLY A 295 -18.02 -19.78 -3.74
C GLY A 295 -18.84 -19.76 -2.45
N ILE A 296 -19.88 -18.94 -2.40
CA ILE A 296 -20.72 -18.78 -1.20
C ILE A 296 -21.99 -19.56 -1.30
N THR A 297 -22.73 -19.41 -2.40
CA THR A 297 -24.01 -20.09 -2.66
C THR A 297 -24.25 -20.21 -4.13
N HIS A 298 -25.13 -21.10 -4.54
CA HIS A 298 -25.56 -21.27 -5.90
C HIS A 298 -27.07 -21.50 -6.01
N SER A 299 -27.71 -21.00 -7.05
CA SER A 299 -29.14 -21.15 -7.33
C SER A 299 -29.43 -20.74 -8.78
N ASP A 300 -30.63 -20.99 -9.26
CA ASP A 300 -31.16 -20.44 -10.52
C ASP A 300 -31.57 -18.95 -10.41
N LYS A 301 -31.77 -18.47 -9.16
CA LYS A 301 -32.08 -17.10 -8.81
C LYS A 301 -31.37 -16.73 -7.51
N ILE A 302 -30.64 -15.60 -7.52
CA ILE A 302 -29.96 -15.08 -6.31
C ILE A 302 -30.44 -13.65 -6.05
N GLU A 303 -30.93 -13.43 -4.84
CA GLU A 303 -31.26 -12.09 -4.31
C GLU A 303 -30.16 -11.64 -3.39
N PHE A 304 -29.72 -10.38 -3.55
CA PHE A 304 -28.63 -9.81 -2.76
C PHE A 304 -28.83 -8.30 -2.52
N ILE A 305 -28.09 -7.76 -1.58
CA ILE A 305 -28.13 -6.33 -1.23
C ILE A 305 -26.70 -5.78 -1.33
N LEU A 306 -26.54 -4.67 -2.04
CA LEU A 306 -25.31 -3.89 -2.07
C LEU A 306 -25.40 -2.81 -1.00
N ASN A 307 -24.60 -2.93 0.06
CA ASN A 307 -24.55 -1.99 1.17
C ASN A 307 -23.44 -0.97 0.86
N GLY A 308 -23.80 0.08 0.16
CA GLY A 308 -22.89 1.07 -0.41
C GLY A 308 -22.88 1.01 -1.94
N ILE A 309 -22.00 1.78 -2.56
CA ILE A 309 -21.93 1.90 -4.03
C ILE A 309 -20.96 0.86 -4.57
N PHE A 310 -21.43 0.05 -5.51
CA PHE A 310 -20.64 -0.92 -6.29
C PHE A 310 -20.64 -0.52 -7.76
N THR A 311 -19.64 -0.96 -8.52
CA THR A 311 -19.52 -0.71 -9.96
C THR A 311 -19.22 -1.99 -10.73
N ASP A 312 -19.75 -2.10 -11.95
CA ASP A 312 -19.38 -3.11 -12.95
C ASP A 312 -18.23 -2.63 -13.86
N GLY A 313 -17.64 -1.45 -13.54
CA GLY A 313 -16.63 -0.78 -14.36
C GLY A 313 -17.19 0.32 -15.25
N MET A 314 -18.52 0.34 -15.51
CA MET A 314 -19.21 1.36 -16.32
C MET A 314 -20.31 2.08 -15.55
N ARG A 315 -21.03 1.36 -14.70
CA ARG A 315 -22.21 1.87 -13.98
C ARG A 315 -22.06 1.65 -12.49
N HIS A 316 -22.85 2.38 -11.72
CA HIS A 316 -22.89 2.29 -10.26
C HIS A 316 -24.23 1.72 -9.79
N PHE A 317 -24.17 0.86 -8.76
CA PHE A 317 -25.32 0.15 -8.22
C PHE A 317 -25.29 0.18 -6.70
N ASN A 318 -26.47 0.14 -6.09
CA ASN A 318 -26.66 0.00 -4.64
C ASN A 318 -28.00 -0.68 -4.34
N GLY A 319 -28.23 -1.02 -3.07
CA GLY A 319 -29.48 -1.56 -2.57
C GLY A 319 -29.80 -2.98 -3.05
N LYS A 320 -31.08 -3.33 -3.01
CA LYS A 320 -31.58 -4.68 -3.34
C LYS A 320 -31.45 -4.97 -4.83
N GLN A 321 -30.91 -6.14 -5.13
CA GLN A 321 -30.64 -6.64 -6.47
C GLN A 321 -31.14 -8.07 -6.62
N CYS A 322 -31.36 -8.49 -7.85
CA CYS A 322 -31.70 -9.87 -8.19
C CYS A 322 -31.05 -10.26 -9.51
N ILE A 323 -30.52 -11.47 -9.60
CA ILE A 323 -29.93 -12.03 -10.80
C ILE A 323 -30.57 -13.41 -11.05
N THR A 324 -30.87 -13.71 -12.32
CA THR A 324 -31.52 -14.97 -12.76
C THR A 324 -30.83 -15.55 -13.99
N ILE A 325 -31.13 -16.80 -14.32
CA ILE A 325 -30.68 -17.42 -15.58
C ILE A 325 -31.75 -17.18 -16.65
N LYS A 326 -31.31 -16.81 -17.85
CA LYS A 326 -32.10 -16.79 -19.06
C LYS A 326 -31.26 -17.23 -20.26
N ASP A 327 -31.73 -18.21 -21.01
CA ASP A 327 -31.06 -18.70 -22.20
C ASP A 327 -29.57 -19.09 -21.95
N ASN A 328 -29.31 -19.76 -20.83
CA ASN A 328 -27.97 -20.15 -20.35
C ASN A 328 -27.02 -18.99 -20.15
N ALA A 329 -27.53 -17.80 -19.90
CA ALA A 329 -26.77 -16.60 -19.55
C ALA A 329 -27.40 -15.91 -18.32
N LEU A 330 -26.62 -15.01 -17.69
CA LEU A 330 -27.10 -14.21 -16.55
C LEU A 330 -28.02 -13.09 -17.05
N LEU A 331 -29.22 -13.02 -16.51
CA LEU A 331 -30.12 -11.88 -16.69
C LEU A 331 -30.04 -10.99 -15.46
N TRP A 332 -29.52 -9.78 -15.65
CA TRP A 332 -29.39 -8.78 -14.59
C TRP A 332 -29.73 -7.38 -15.08
N GLN A 333 -30.59 -6.66 -14.35
CA GLN A 333 -31.06 -5.29 -14.72
C GLN A 333 -31.60 -5.21 -16.17
N GLY A 334 -32.24 -6.30 -16.64
CA GLY A 334 -32.76 -6.38 -18.01
C GLY A 334 -31.71 -6.67 -19.10
N HIS A 335 -30.45 -6.84 -18.74
CA HIS A 335 -29.36 -7.16 -19.66
C HIS A 335 -28.91 -8.61 -19.51
N ILE A 336 -28.55 -9.23 -20.64
CA ILE A 336 -27.96 -10.57 -20.69
C ILE A 336 -26.45 -10.42 -20.69
N VAL A 337 -25.78 -11.08 -19.74
CA VAL A 337 -24.31 -11.07 -19.59
C VAL A 337 -23.80 -12.49 -19.33
N THR A 338 -22.57 -12.78 -19.72
CA THR A 338 -21.94 -14.11 -19.49
C THR A 338 -21.38 -14.24 -18.09
N SER A 339 -20.96 -13.14 -17.50
CA SER A 339 -20.50 -13.05 -16.10
C SER A 339 -20.73 -11.62 -15.60
N LEU A 340 -20.83 -11.46 -14.30
CA LEU A 340 -20.99 -10.15 -13.67
C LEU A 340 -19.97 -10.02 -12.55
N SER A 341 -19.20 -8.92 -12.51
CA SER A 341 -18.28 -8.59 -11.43
C SER A 341 -18.65 -7.21 -10.87
N LEU A 342 -19.01 -7.17 -9.62
CA LEU A 342 -19.37 -5.97 -8.88
C LEU A 342 -18.27 -5.64 -7.88
N LYS A 343 -17.63 -4.49 -8.04
CA LYS A 343 -16.54 -4.03 -7.18
C LYS A 343 -17.02 -2.89 -6.27
N PRO A 344 -16.70 -2.92 -4.96
CA PRO A 344 -17.01 -1.81 -4.07
C PRO A 344 -16.22 -0.56 -4.48
N THR A 345 -16.85 0.61 -4.35
CA THR A 345 -16.18 1.90 -4.64
C THR A 345 -15.45 2.48 -3.43
N SER A 346 -15.73 1.93 -2.23
CA SER A 346 -15.01 2.27 -1.00
C SER A 346 -14.86 1.03 -0.10
N PRO A 347 -13.86 1.01 0.80
CA PRO A 347 -13.61 -0.12 1.71
C PRO A 347 -14.76 -0.44 2.67
N GLU A 348 -15.62 0.53 2.97
CA GLU A 348 -16.77 0.34 3.86
C GLU A 348 -17.96 -0.33 3.17
N CYS A 349 -17.93 -0.44 1.84
CA CYS A 349 -18.99 -1.10 1.10
C CYS A 349 -18.94 -2.61 1.34
N THR A 350 -20.10 -3.19 1.66
CA THR A 350 -20.30 -4.62 1.84
C THR A 350 -21.44 -5.11 0.95
N PHE A 351 -21.59 -6.42 0.80
CA PHE A 351 -22.79 -6.99 0.20
C PHE A 351 -23.39 -8.07 1.09
N THR A 352 -24.70 -8.22 1.05
CA THR A 352 -25.45 -9.24 1.77
C THR A 352 -25.99 -10.25 0.78
N LEU A 353 -25.67 -11.52 0.97
CA LEU A 353 -26.34 -12.63 0.30
C LEU A 353 -27.43 -13.20 1.19
N ARG A 354 -28.59 -13.48 0.58
CA ARG A 354 -29.73 -14.07 1.29
C ARG A 354 -29.76 -15.56 1.06
N ASN A 355 -30.38 -16.27 2.01
CA ASN A 355 -30.57 -17.72 1.96
C ASN A 355 -29.25 -18.47 1.71
N VAL A 356 -28.19 -18.05 2.43
CA VAL A 356 -26.92 -18.78 2.41
C VAL A 356 -27.06 -19.99 3.31
N THR A 357 -27.00 -21.20 2.73
CA THR A 357 -27.03 -22.44 3.53
C THR A 357 -25.70 -22.60 4.27
N ILE A 358 -25.77 -22.73 5.59
CA ILE A 358 -24.62 -23.02 6.46
C ILE A 358 -24.82 -24.36 7.16
N GLY A 359 -23.71 -25.04 7.46
CA GLY A 359 -23.76 -26.35 8.12
C GLY A 359 -24.30 -27.46 7.23
N ILE A 360 -23.98 -27.40 5.93
CA ILE A 360 -24.44 -28.37 4.94
C ILE A 360 -24.11 -29.81 5.37
N GLY A 361 -25.13 -30.64 5.46
CA GLY A 361 -25.02 -32.04 5.91
C GLY A 361 -24.91 -32.23 7.43
N PHE A 362 -24.99 -31.18 8.24
CA PHE A 362 -25.02 -31.25 9.68
C PHE A 362 -26.44 -31.07 10.26
N HIS A 363 -26.69 -31.55 11.46
CA HIS A 363 -27.98 -31.42 12.16
C HIS A 363 -28.38 -29.95 12.48
N TRP A 364 -27.49 -29.00 12.32
CA TRP A 364 -27.69 -27.56 12.50
C TRP A 364 -27.73 -26.80 11.17
N GLU A 365 -27.84 -27.49 10.03
CA GLU A 365 -28.02 -26.88 8.72
C GLU A 365 -29.20 -25.90 8.74
N ARG A 366 -28.95 -24.70 8.26
CA ARG A 366 -29.94 -23.63 8.14
C ARG A 366 -29.56 -22.62 7.08
N GLU A 367 -30.53 -21.87 6.63
CA GLU A 367 -30.31 -20.68 5.80
C GLU A 367 -30.23 -19.42 6.65
N GLU A 368 -29.31 -18.53 6.29
CA GLU A 368 -29.21 -17.22 6.93
C GLU A 368 -28.74 -16.14 5.96
N GLU A 369 -28.94 -14.86 6.33
CA GLU A 369 -28.34 -13.74 5.62
C GLU A 369 -26.89 -13.57 6.09
N GLN A 370 -25.95 -13.49 5.13
CA GLN A 370 -24.53 -13.27 5.42
C GLN A 370 -24.02 -12.01 4.74
N ILE A 371 -23.17 -11.24 5.45
CA ILE A 371 -22.56 -10.00 4.97
C ILE A 371 -21.09 -10.27 4.64
N PHE A 372 -20.64 -9.74 3.48
CA PHE A 372 -19.29 -9.94 2.99
C PHE A 372 -18.65 -8.61 2.57
N GLU A 373 -17.36 -8.50 2.78
CA GLU A 373 -16.48 -7.51 2.16
C GLU A 373 -15.93 -8.01 0.82
N GLY A 374 -15.35 -7.12 0.00
CA GLY A 374 -14.69 -7.48 -1.25
C GLY A 374 -15.60 -7.44 -2.48
N ASN A 375 -15.16 -8.08 -3.57
CA ASN A 375 -15.89 -8.10 -4.82
C ASN A 375 -16.92 -9.22 -4.84
N LEU A 376 -18.06 -8.98 -5.48
CA LEU A 376 -19.10 -9.99 -5.72
C LEU A 376 -19.11 -10.36 -7.19
N ILE A 377 -18.87 -11.64 -7.49
CA ILE A 377 -18.83 -12.18 -8.85
C ILE A 377 -19.93 -13.20 -9.02
N PHE A 378 -20.61 -13.14 -10.18
CA PHE A 378 -21.58 -14.15 -10.60
C PHE A 378 -21.11 -14.83 -11.87
N LYS A 379 -21.13 -16.17 -11.87
CA LYS A 379 -20.83 -17.03 -13.02
C LYS A 379 -21.86 -18.13 -13.11
N ILE A 380 -22.10 -18.64 -14.31
CA ILE A 380 -22.90 -19.86 -14.49
C ILE A 380 -21.97 -21.06 -14.54
N ASP A 381 -22.28 -22.07 -13.76
CA ASP A 381 -21.70 -23.40 -13.82
C ASP A 381 -22.78 -24.43 -13.53
N ASN A 382 -22.81 -25.50 -14.32
CA ASN A 382 -23.82 -26.57 -14.25
C ASN A 382 -25.28 -26.04 -14.23
N ASN A 383 -25.58 -25.04 -15.06
CA ASN A 383 -26.89 -24.38 -15.14
C ASN A 383 -27.37 -23.72 -13.84
N GLN A 384 -26.45 -23.38 -12.97
CA GLN A 384 -26.71 -22.60 -11.74
C GLN A 384 -25.85 -21.36 -11.69
N ILE A 385 -26.35 -20.31 -11.06
CA ILE A 385 -25.61 -19.09 -10.78
C ILE A 385 -24.80 -19.32 -9.51
N TRP A 386 -23.49 -19.17 -9.59
CA TRP A 386 -22.63 -19.14 -8.43
C TRP A 386 -22.39 -17.70 -7.99
N ALA A 387 -22.70 -17.38 -6.73
CA ALA A 387 -22.26 -16.17 -6.07
C ALA A 387 -20.89 -16.40 -5.44
N ILE A 388 -19.90 -15.69 -5.92
CA ILE A 388 -18.49 -15.84 -5.54
C ILE A 388 -18.02 -14.55 -4.89
N ASN A 389 -17.47 -14.66 -3.68
CA ASN A 389 -16.78 -13.57 -3.03
C ASN A 389 -15.31 -13.56 -3.44
N GLU A 390 -14.86 -12.50 -4.10
CA GLU A 390 -13.45 -12.29 -4.40
C GLU A 390 -12.86 -11.35 -3.35
N ILE A 391 -11.96 -11.88 -2.53
CA ILE A 391 -11.45 -11.22 -1.33
C ILE A 391 -9.95 -11.48 -1.13
N ALA A 392 -9.23 -10.53 -0.56
CA ALA A 392 -7.82 -10.74 -0.20
C ALA A 392 -7.66 -11.88 0.82
N VAL A 393 -6.62 -12.70 0.66
CA VAL A 393 -6.35 -13.86 1.56
C VAL A 393 -6.40 -13.45 3.03
N GLU A 394 -5.76 -12.35 3.40
CA GLU A 394 -5.71 -11.91 4.80
C GLU A 394 -7.10 -11.54 5.34
N LYS A 395 -7.95 -10.89 4.52
CA LYS A 395 -9.33 -10.57 4.90
C LYS A 395 -10.21 -11.83 5.04
N TYR A 396 -10.00 -12.81 4.16
CA TYR A 396 -10.64 -14.11 4.31
C TYR A 396 -10.23 -14.80 5.60
N LEU A 397 -8.93 -14.77 5.95
CA LEU A 397 -8.42 -15.37 7.17
C LEU A 397 -8.91 -14.66 8.44
N GLU A 398 -9.12 -13.35 8.44
CA GLU A 398 -9.79 -12.63 9.53
C GLU A 398 -11.18 -13.24 9.82
N SER A 399 -11.95 -13.51 8.76
CA SER A 399 -13.27 -14.15 8.89
C SER A 399 -13.17 -15.60 9.39
N VAL A 400 -12.21 -16.40 8.86
CA VAL A 400 -12.00 -17.79 9.27
C VAL A 400 -11.64 -17.87 10.76
N VAL A 401 -10.62 -17.10 11.19
CA VAL A 401 -10.16 -17.13 12.58
C VAL A 401 -11.26 -16.69 13.54
N SER A 402 -12.01 -15.64 13.18
CA SER A 402 -13.10 -15.14 14.03
C SER A 402 -14.32 -16.05 14.09
N SER A 403 -14.55 -16.86 13.06
CA SER A 403 -15.67 -17.83 13.04
C SER A 403 -15.34 -19.16 13.73
N GLU A 404 -14.07 -19.58 13.68
CA GLU A 404 -13.63 -20.86 14.25
C GLU A 404 -13.18 -20.75 15.72
N MET A 405 -12.69 -19.58 16.14
CA MET A 405 -12.10 -19.38 17.46
C MET A 405 -12.83 -18.29 18.24
N LYS A 406 -12.94 -18.52 19.56
CA LYS A 406 -13.52 -17.50 20.46
C LYS A 406 -12.57 -16.30 20.57
N PRO A 407 -13.07 -15.05 20.60
CA PRO A 407 -12.25 -13.86 20.80
C PRO A 407 -11.41 -13.85 22.09
N THR A 408 -11.83 -14.65 23.07
CA THR A 408 -11.15 -14.82 24.37
C THR A 408 -10.06 -15.89 24.36
N ALA A 409 -9.78 -16.52 23.21
CA ALA A 409 -8.70 -17.50 23.11
C ALA A 409 -7.33 -16.82 23.32
N PRO A 410 -6.32 -17.53 23.87
CA PRO A 410 -4.99 -16.96 24.04
C PRO A 410 -4.42 -16.42 22.74
N PHE A 411 -3.81 -15.23 22.79
CA PHE A 411 -3.32 -14.53 21.59
C PHE A 411 -2.31 -15.35 20.77
N GLU A 412 -1.40 -16.07 21.44
CA GLU A 412 -0.43 -16.95 20.75
C GLU A 412 -1.11 -18.13 20.06
N PHE A 413 -2.23 -18.61 20.60
CA PHE A 413 -3.04 -19.64 19.95
C PHE A 413 -3.71 -19.09 18.68
N LEU A 414 -4.29 -17.87 18.74
CA LEU A 414 -4.89 -17.22 17.57
C LEU A 414 -3.85 -16.98 16.47
N LYS A 415 -2.62 -16.59 16.83
CA LYS A 415 -1.50 -16.46 15.87
C LYS A 415 -1.17 -17.80 15.21
N ALA A 416 -1.01 -18.86 15.99
CA ALA A 416 -0.71 -20.18 15.44
C ALA A 416 -1.81 -20.66 14.51
N HIS A 417 -3.08 -20.46 14.88
CA HIS A 417 -4.23 -20.79 14.06
C HIS A 417 -4.24 -20.01 12.75
N ALA A 418 -3.99 -18.70 12.77
CA ALA A 418 -3.91 -17.89 11.56
C ALA A 418 -2.79 -18.34 10.60
N VAL A 419 -1.63 -18.76 11.13
CA VAL A 419 -0.52 -19.30 10.32
C VAL A 419 -0.89 -20.61 9.65
N ILE A 420 -1.54 -21.52 10.41
CA ILE A 420 -1.98 -22.83 9.90
C ILE A 420 -3.05 -22.63 8.82
N SER A 421 -4.06 -21.82 9.08
CA SER A 421 -5.16 -21.53 8.13
C SER A 421 -4.62 -20.90 6.85
N ARG A 422 -3.68 -19.93 6.94
CA ARG A 422 -3.02 -19.33 5.77
C ARG A 422 -2.26 -20.36 4.96
N SER A 423 -1.48 -21.19 5.62
CA SER A 423 -0.67 -22.22 4.95
C SER A 423 -1.57 -23.23 4.23
N TRP A 424 -2.67 -23.61 4.87
CA TRP A 424 -3.66 -24.52 4.29
C TRP A 424 -4.34 -23.92 3.05
N VAL A 425 -4.85 -22.68 3.15
CA VAL A 425 -5.48 -21.96 2.03
C VAL A 425 -4.53 -21.84 0.85
N ILE A 426 -3.27 -21.41 1.09
CA ILE A 426 -2.27 -21.26 0.02
C ILE A 426 -1.94 -22.62 -0.61
N ALA A 427 -1.82 -23.69 0.19
CA ALA A 427 -1.56 -25.03 -0.31
C ALA A 427 -2.72 -25.55 -1.19
N GLN A 428 -3.97 -25.33 -0.79
CA GLN A 428 -5.15 -25.69 -1.56
C GLN A 428 -5.19 -24.94 -2.90
N CYS A 429 -4.93 -23.64 -2.89
CA CYS A 429 -4.86 -22.81 -4.09
C CYS A 429 -3.78 -23.28 -5.09
N ARG A 430 -2.58 -23.64 -4.59
CA ARG A 430 -1.46 -24.10 -5.44
C ARG A 430 -1.65 -25.50 -6.00
N SER A 431 -2.35 -26.35 -5.31
CA SER A 431 -2.50 -27.75 -5.74
C SER A 431 -3.42 -27.94 -6.95
N GLY A 432 -4.19 -26.92 -7.33
CA GLY A 432 -5.19 -27.00 -8.42
C GLY A 432 -6.24 -28.09 -8.22
N ARG A 433 -6.32 -28.69 -7.02
CA ARG A 433 -7.13 -29.89 -6.73
C ARG A 433 -8.62 -29.63 -6.63
N HIS A 434 -9.04 -28.38 -6.61
CA HIS A 434 -10.44 -28.03 -6.38
C HIS A 434 -10.99 -27.22 -7.56
N THR A 435 -11.54 -27.93 -8.54
CA THR A 435 -12.57 -27.39 -9.44
C THR A 435 -13.93 -27.52 -8.75
N ALA A 436 -14.93 -26.70 -9.12
CA ALA A 436 -16.27 -26.72 -8.52
C ALA A 436 -16.85 -28.12 -8.35
N THR A 437 -16.67 -28.99 -9.36
CA THR A 437 -17.17 -30.38 -9.41
C THR A 437 -16.43 -31.36 -8.47
N GLN A 438 -15.19 -31.06 -8.09
CA GLN A 438 -14.38 -31.93 -7.21
C GLN A 438 -14.57 -31.65 -5.72
N MET A 439 -15.14 -30.50 -5.37
CA MET A 439 -15.45 -30.20 -3.97
C MET A 439 -16.73 -30.88 -3.46
N GLU A 440 -17.70 -31.13 -4.32
CA GLU A 440 -18.87 -31.95 -3.97
C GLU A 440 -18.48 -33.37 -3.57
N THR A 441 -17.41 -33.95 -4.16
CA THR A 441 -16.91 -35.28 -3.83
C THR A 441 -15.95 -35.31 -2.63
N ALA A 442 -15.21 -34.25 -2.34
CA ALA A 442 -14.34 -34.16 -1.15
C ALA A 442 -15.14 -33.96 0.15
N HIS A 443 -16.38 -33.52 0.05
CA HIS A 443 -17.31 -33.34 1.18
C HIS A 443 -17.60 -34.61 1.98
N ASN A 444 -17.45 -35.76 1.34
CA ASN A 444 -17.74 -37.05 1.96
C ASN A 444 -16.56 -37.64 2.75
N GLU A 445 -15.37 -37.05 2.72
CA GLU A 445 -14.17 -37.65 3.31
C GLU A 445 -13.52 -36.86 4.48
N THR A 446 -13.90 -35.60 4.75
CA THR A 446 -13.33 -34.82 5.86
C THR A 446 -14.43 -34.16 6.69
N THR A 447 -14.84 -34.86 7.71
CA THR A 447 -15.62 -34.35 8.82
C THR A 447 -14.80 -33.30 9.60
N ASN A 448 -15.40 -32.14 9.79
CA ASN A 448 -15.10 -31.00 10.63
C ASN A 448 -14.49 -29.82 9.91
N ASN A 449 -15.34 -28.87 9.69
CA ASN A 449 -15.17 -27.41 9.82
C ASN A 449 -15.89 -26.64 8.71
N ASN A 450 -16.43 -25.49 9.05
CA ASN A 450 -17.16 -24.48 8.26
C ASN A 450 -16.50 -23.98 6.96
N SER A 451 -15.72 -24.82 6.29
CA SER A 451 -14.94 -24.49 5.08
C SER A 451 -15.56 -24.96 3.78
N ASP A 452 -16.89 -25.07 3.72
CA ASP A 452 -17.63 -25.56 2.54
C ASP A 452 -17.65 -24.56 1.38
N ARG A 453 -16.62 -23.73 1.27
CA ARG A 453 -16.53 -22.68 0.27
C ARG A 453 -15.50 -23.00 -0.79
N LEU A 454 -15.92 -22.86 -2.04
CA LEU A 454 -15.08 -23.08 -3.22
C LEU A 454 -13.96 -22.02 -3.26
N ILE A 455 -12.70 -22.44 -3.15
CA ILE A 455 -11.57 -21.55 -3.20
C ILE A 455 -10.82 -21.76 -4.51
N LYS A 456 -10.73 -20.73 -5.33
CA LYS A 456 -9.90 -20.70 -6.55
C LYS A 456 -8.86 -19.59 -6.43
N TRP A 457 -7.63 -19.90 -6.85
CA TRP A 457 -6.58 -18.91 -7.04
C TRP A 457 -6.68 -18.30 -8.44
N TYR A 458 -6.47 -17.01 -8.52
CA TYR A 458 -6.25 -16.30 -9.77
C TYR A 458 -4.98 -15.48 -9.62
N ASP A 459 -4.00 -15.74 -10.50
CA ASP A 459 -2.76 -14.97 -10.61
C ASP A 459 -3.01 -13.58 -11.17
#